data_a9da26dfc7f9e4b3ea958e751563745d
#
_entry.id   a9da26dfc7f9e4b3ea958e751563745d
#
_cell.length_a   1.000
_cell.length_b   1.000
_cell.length_c   1.000
_cell.angle_alpha   90.00
_cell.angle_beta   90.00
_cell.angle_gamma   90.00
#
_symmetry.space_group_name_H-M   'P 1'
#
loop_
_entity.id
_entity.type
_entity.pdbx_description
1 polymer ?
#
loop_
_entity_poly.entity_id
_entity_poly.type
_entity_poly.pdbx_seq_one_letter_code
_entity_poly.pdbx_strand_id
1 'polypeptide(L)'
;MRKPKSYEYEGRTFEVKAYSGDEYGAFLFLYVYEVIHPDRKFFGRTRFFCEDFVLLDQYLSIDDAVKEVIARGLWQEEYKKFVKNQWKKWNKS
;
A
#
# COMPACT_ATOMS: atom_id res chain seq x y z
N MET A 1 12.10 -10.02 -12.72
CA MET A 1 11.38 -9.51 -11.55
C MET A 1 12.21 -8.42 -10.89
N ARG A 2 11.67 -7.21 -10.81
CA ARG A 2 12.37 -6.11 -10.18
C ARG A 2 12.33 -6.28 -8.66
N LYS A 3 13.42 -5.89 -8.00
CA LYS A 3 13.45 -5.92 -6.54
C LYS A 3 12.38 -5.00 -5.97
N PRO A 4 11.73 -5.38 -4.87
CA PRO A 4 10.79 -4.50 -4.20
C PRO A 4 11.47 -3.18 -3.82
N LYS A 5 10.77 -2.09 -4.04
CA LYS A 5 11.27 -0.77 -3.68
C LYS A 5 10.64 -0.33 -2.37
N SER A 6 11.44 0.27 -1.50
CA SER A 6 10.98 0.74 -0.20
C SER A 6 10.54 2.18 -0.27
N TYR A 7 9.45 2.48 0.43
CA TYR A 7 8.90 3.83 0.56
C TYR A 7 8.59 4.11 2.01
N GLU A 8 8.85 5.33 2.44
CA GLU A 8 8.47 5.79 3.76
C GLU A 8 7.30 6.77 3.64
N TYR A 9 6.32 6.62 4.51
CA TYR A 9 5.14 7.47 4.52
C TYR A 9 4.62 7.56 5.95
N GLU A 10 4.58 8.77 6.49
CA GLU A 10 4.09 9.05 7.84
C GLU A 10 4.74 8.17 8.92
N GLY A 11 6.05 7.99 8.84
CA GLY A 11 6.80 7.19 9.81
C GLY A 11 6.66 5.69 9.65
N ARG A 12 5.99 5.23 8.61
CA ARG A 12 5.83 3.80 8.30
C ARG A 12 6.63 3.47 7.04
N THR A 13 7.13 2.25 6.98
CA THR A 13 7.92 1.78 5.84
C THR A 13 7.12 0.75 5.06
N PHE A 14 7.09 0.91 3.75
CA PHE A 14 6.37 0.00 2.86
C PHE A 14 7.29 -0.54 1.78
N GLU A 15 7.11 -1.79 1.43
CA GLU A 15 7.74 -2.39 0.27
C GLU A 15 6.67 -2.61 -0.80
N VAL A 16 6.99 -2.22 -2.02
CA VAL A 16 6.06 -2.30 -3.14
C VAL A 16 6.61 -3.18 -4.23
N LYS A 17 5.80 -4.14 -4.65
CA LYS A 17 6.08 -4.98 -5.80
C LYS A 17 5.16 -4.56 -6.93
N ALA A 18 5.73 -4.29 -8.09
CA ALA A 18 4.99 -3.87 -9.27
C ALA A 18 5.06 -4.94 -10.35
N TYR A 19 3.92 -5.26 -10.92
CA TYR A 19 3.81 -6.23 -12.01
C TYR A 19 3.10 -5.57 -13.18
N SER A 20 3.65 -5.77 -14.37
CA SER A 20 3.02 -5.26 -15.59
C SER A 20 1.78 -6.08 -15.92
N GLY A 21 0.69 -5.39 -16.21
CA GLY A 21 -0.54 -6.03 -16.64
C GLY A 21 -0.68 -6.17 -18.15
N ASP A 22 0.24 -5.56 -18.91
CA ASP A 22 0.24 -5.62 -20.36
C ASP A 22 1.66 -5.56 -20.91
N GLU A 23 1.80 -5.70 -22.24
CA GLU A 23 3.10 -5.70 -22.91
C GLU A 23 3.82 -4.36 -22.81
N TYR A 24 3.08 -3.28 -22.72
CA TYR A 24 3.63 -1.93 -22.79
C TYR A 24 3.89 -1.31 -21.43
N GLY A 25 3.45 -1.98 -20.36
CA GLY A 25 3.61 -1.45 -19.01
C GLY A 25 2.69 -0.27 -18.68
N ALA A 26 1.61 -0.10 -19.48
CA ALA A 26 0.64 0.96 -19.24
C ALA A 26 -0.20 0.69 -17.97
N PHE A 27 -0.40 -0.58 -17.65
CA PHE A 27 -1.11 -1.01 -16.45
C PHE A 27 -0.12 -1.65 -15.50
N LEU A 28 -0.19 -1.26 -14.25
CA LEU A 28 0.60 -1.91 -13.20
C LEU A 28 -0.31 -2.39 -12.09
N PHE A 29 -0.03 -3.59 -11.62
CA PHE A 29 -0.57 -4.10 -10.37
C PHE A 29 0.46 -3.83 -9.29
N LEU A 30 0.06 -3.10 -8.26
CA LEU A 30 0.92 -2.74 -7.15
C LEU A 30 0.49 -3.51 -5.92
N TYR A 31 1.41 -4.26 -5.35
CA TYR A 31 1.21 -4.99 -4.10
C TYR A 31 2.05 -4.30 -3.04
N VAL A 32 1.39 -3.77 -2.03
CA VAL A 32 2.04 -2.99 -0.98
C VAL A 32 2.07 -3.79 0.30
N TYR A 33 3.27 -3.93 0.86
CA TYR A 33 3.50 -4.62 2.12
C TYR A 33 4.08 -3.64 3.11
N GLU A 34 3.57 -3.64 4.32
CA GLU A 34 4.17 -2.83 5.39
C GLU A 34 5.29 -3.60 6.05
N VAL A 35 6.45 -2.96 6.22
CA VAL A 35 7.59 -3.56 6.91
C VAL A 35 7.42 -3.35 8.39
N ILE A 36 7.28 -4.46 9.13
CA ILE A 36 7.19 -4.45 10.58
C ILE A 36 8.56 -4.81 11.12
N HIS A 37 9.09 -4.02 12.02
CA HIS A 37 10.43 -4.22 12.60
C HIS A 37 11.56 -4.06 11.57
N PRO A 38 11.73 -2.86 10.99
CA PRO A 38 12.79 -2.62 9.99
C PRO A 38 14.21 -2.78 10.56
N ASP A 39 14.35 -2.83 11.87
CA ASP A 39 15.66 -2.96 12.55
C ASP A 39 16.26 -4.36 12.47
N ARG A 40 15.47 -5.36 12.12
CA ARG A 40 15.95 -6.73 12.02
C ARG A 40 16.47 -6.99 10.62
N LYS A 41 17.78 -7.00 10.48
CA LYS A 41 18.48 -7.10 9.19
C LYS A 41 18.17 -8.36 8.39
N PHE A 42 17.70 -9.43 9.02
CA PHE A 42 17.56 -10.71 8.34
C PHE A 42 16.14 -11.23 8.20
N PHE A 43 15.21 -10.70 8.98
CA PHE A 43 13.82 -11.16 8.95
C PHE A 43 12.90 -9.96 9.10
N GLY A 44 13.00 -9.04 8.14
CA GLY A 44 12.00 -8.00 8.06
C GLY A 44 10.65 -8.67 7.84
N ARG A 45 9.81 -8.70 8.87
CA ARG A 45 8.46 -9.17 8.69
C ARG A 45 7.71 -8.14 7.89
N THR A 46 7.14 -8.58 6.80
CA THR A 46 6.24 -7.76 6.03
C THR A 46 4.83 -8.26 6.25
N ARG A 47 3.90 -7.32 6.26
CA ARG A 47 2.48 -7.62 6.34
C ARG A 47 1.82 -7.03 5.11
N PHE A 48 0.97 -7.81 4.46
CA PHE A 48 0.21 -7.30 3.33
C PHE A 48 -0.60 -6.10 3.78
N PHE A 49 -0.49 -5.00 3.05
CA PHE A 49 -1.17 -3.75 3.37
C PHE A 49 -2.32 -3.47 2.42
N CYS A 50 -2.01 -3.38 1.12
CA CYS A 50 -3.04 -3.18 0.11
C CYS A 50 -2.52 -3.58 -1.26
N GLU A 51 -3.44 -3.71 -2.19
CA GLU A 51 -3.12 -3.86 -3.61
C GLU A 51 -3.98 -2.91 -4.41
N ASP A 52 -3.46 -2.47 -5.52
CA ASP A 52 -4.21 -1.61 -6.43
C ASP A 52 -3.69 -1.76 -7.84
N PHE A 53 -4.51 -1.35 -8.75
CA PHE A 53 -4.24 -1.36 -10.17
C PHE A 53 -4.18 0.10 -10.60
N VAL A 54 -3.11 0.47 -11.30
CA VAL A 54 -2.92 1.85 -11.72
C VAL A 54 -2.64 1.94 -13.21
N LEU A 55 -3.13 3.01 -13.81
CA LEU A 55 -2.82 3.39 -15.18
C LEU A 55 -1.72 4.44 -15.12
N LEU A 56 -0.56 4.12 -15.69
CA LEU A 56 0.61 5.00 -15.59
C LEU A 56 0.42 6.35 -16.28
N ASP A 57 -0.44 6.41 -17.30
CA ASP A 57 -0.70 7.67 -18.00
C ASP A 57 -1.38 8.73 -17.12
N GLN A 58 -1.95 8.31 -15.99
CA GLN A 58 -2.59 9.22 -15.03
C GLN A 58 -1.60 9.82 -14.02
N TYR A 59 -0.33 9.42 -14.06
CA TYR A 59 0.66 9.82 -13.07
C TYR A 59 1.94 10.29 -13.79
N LEU A 60 2.67 11.18 -13.13
CA LEU A 60 3.93 11.69 -13.66
C LEU A 60 5.04 10.64 -13.56
N SER A 61 4.94 9.72 -12.61
CA SER A 61 5.94 8.67 -12.42
C SER A 61 5.32 7.49 -11.67
N ILE A 62 6.04 6.38 -11.66
CA ILE A 62 5.65 5.21 -10.85
C ILE A 62 5.65 5.58 -9.37
N ASP A 63 6.61 6.38 -8.93
CA ASP A 63 6.68 6.80 -7.53
C ASP A 63 5.43 7.58 -7.10
N ASP A 64 4.92 8.44 -7.97
CA ASP A 64 3.69 9.18 -7.68
C ASP A 64 2.48 8.24 -7.56
N ALA A 65 2.40 7.26 -8.45
CA ALA A 65 1.33 6.26 -8.38
C ALA A 65 1.40 5.45 -7.08
N VAL A 66 2.61 5.04 -6.69
CA VAL A 66 2.80 4.28 -5.45
C VAL A 66 2.40 5.10 -4.23
N LYS A 67 2.81 6.35 -4.18
CA LYS A 67 2.45 7.23 -3.05
C LYS A 67 0.95 7.38 -2.92
N GLU A 68 0.25 7.51 -4.04
CA GLU A 68 -1.20 7.62 -4.01
C GLU A 68 -1.86 6.33 -3.53
N VAL A 69 -1.36 5.18 -3.99
CA VAL A 69 -1.89 3.88 -3.55
C VAL A 69 -1.69 3.70 -2.04
N ILE A 70 -0.52 4.06 -1.53
CA ILE A 70 -0.26 4.00 -0.08
C ILE A 70 -1.21 4.92 0.68
N ALA A 71 -1.38 6.16 0.21
CA ALA A 71 -2.27 7.13 0.85
C ALA A 71 -3.73 6.62 0.87
N ARG A 72 -4.19 6.03 -0.21
CA ARG A 72 -5.52 5.43 -0.27
C ARG A 72 -5.66 4.27 0.72
N GLY A 73 -4.63 3.43 0.81
CA GLY A 73 -4.63 2.32 1.75
C GLY A 73 -4.70 2.79 3.19
N LEU A 74 -3.97 3.84 3.54
CA LEU A 74 -4.02 4.44 4.88
C LEU A 74 -5.38 5.03 5.18
N TRP A 75 -5.98 5.71 4.21
CA TRP A 75 -7.32 6.26 4.36
C TRP A 75 -8.34 5.14 4.59
N GLN A 76 -8.25 4.06 3.83
CA GLN A 76 -9.13 2.91 4.00
C GLN A 76 -8.98 2.27 5.37
N GLU A 77 -7.75 2.17 5.87
CA GLU A 77 -7.47 1.65 7.20
C GLU A 77 -8.17 2.47 8.28
N GLU A 78 -8.05 3.78 8.20
CA GLU A 78 -8.72 4.68 9.13
C GLU A 78 -10.24 4.61 9.02
N TYR A 79 -10.73 4.54 7.80
CA TYR A 79 -12.17 4.44 7.55
C TYR A 79 -12.73 3.14 8.13
N LYS A 80 -12.03 2.03 7.98
CA LYS A 80 -12.44 0.76 8.57
C LYS A 80 -12.51 0.84 10.09
N LYS A 81 -11.54 1.50 10.71
CA LYS A 81 -11.56 1.71 12.15
C LYS A 81 -12.75 2.56 12.58
N PHE A 82 -13.03 3.61 11.82
CA PHE A 82 -14.16 4.47 12.09
C PHE A 82 -15.48 3.69 12.01
N VAL A 83 -15.69 2.94 10.96
CA VAL A 83 -16.89 2.13 10.76
C VAL A 83 -17.05 1.12 11.90
N LYS A 84 -15.95 0.44 12.27
CA LYS A 84 -15.97 -0.54 13.35
C LYS A 84 -16.36 0.10 14.68
N ASN A 85 -15.85 1.30 14.96
CA ASN A 85 -16.20 2.02 16.18
C ASN A 85 -17.66 2.46 16.20
N GLN A 86 -18.18 2.92 15.05
CA GLN A 86 -19.59 3.28 14.95
C GLN A 86 -20.50 2.06 15.15
N TRP A 87 -20.11 0.94 14.59
CA TRP A 87 -20.84 -0.31 14.75
C TRP A 87 -20.89 -0.76 16.21
N LYS A 88 -19.76 -0.64 16.92
CA LYS A 88 -19.72 -0.97 18.34
C LYS A 88 -20.65 -0.06 19.16
N LYS A 89 -20.68 1.22 18.87
CA LYS A 89 -21.58 2.16 19.52
C LYS A 89 -23.05 1.80 19.27
N TRP A 90 -23.35 1.44 18.04
CA TRP A 90 -24.69 1.03 17.64
C TRP A 90 -25.15 -0.20 18.43
N ASN A 91 -24.28 -1.20 18.56
CA ASN A 91 -24.64 -2.45 19.23
C ASN A 91 -24.74 -2.32 20.76
N LYS A 92 -24.24 -1.26 21.34
CA LYS A 92 -24.29 -1.04 22.79
C LYS A 92 -25.54 -0.30 23.27
N SER A 93 -26.31 0.21 22.36
CA SER A 93 -27.51 0.97 22.71
C SER A 93 -28.69 0.07 23.07
#